data_835c8e2de91405b761a91fca6d653e36
#
_entry.id   835c8e2de91405b761a91fca6d653e36
#
_cell.length_a   1.000
_cell.length_b   1.000
_cell.length_c   1.000
_cell.angle_alpha   90.00
_cell.angle_beta   90.00
_cell.angle_gamma   90.00
#
_symmetry.space_group_name_H-M   'P 1'
#
loop_
_entity.id
_entity.type
_entity.pdbx_description
1 polymer ?
#
loop_
_entity_poly.entity_id
_entity_poly.type
_entity_poly.pdbx_seq_one_letter_code
_entity_poly.pdbx_strand_id
1 'polypeptide(L)'
;MKVLVFGATGGTGRALVEQALEQGHVVTAFARDPAKVRPAHQNLKVAQGNMLDYDSVEAAVQGQDAVLSALGIRPPVGIFVLIAFACQILARAMALHGPAGWPIRIGGPLLALLILFRRNTTLSKGTKNIVQAMERHGVQRLVCESSLGVGDSRGRLGVFHNLFLLPLFLRNVFADKAVQEQIIRASGLVWVIVRPTALTNGPRKGVYRAGADIGHWFFPTKISRSDVADFMLKQLTDDTYLRKTPGLSY
;
A
#
# COMPACT_ATOMS: atom_id res chain seq x y z
N MET A 1 9.22 -8.42 20.81
CA MET A 1 9.65 -7.12 20.26
C MET A 1 8.52 -6.11 20.38
N LYS A 2 8.87 -4.81 20.48
CA LYS A 2 7.93 -3.69 20.35
C LYS A 2 7.85 -3.28 18.87
N VAL A 3 6.70 -3.47 18.25
CA VAL A 3 6.55 -3.29 16.81
C VAL A 3 5.50 -2.22 16.52
N LEU A 4 5.89 -1.20 15.77
CA LEU A 4 4.97 -0.14 15.32
C LEU A 4 4.40 -0.49 13.94
N VAL A 5 3.07 -0.43 13.81
CA VAL A 5 2.37 -0.73 12.54
C VAL A 5 1.70 0.53 12.00
N PHE A 6 2.22 1.07 10.91
CA PHE A 6 1.53 2.09 10.12
C PHE A 6 0.54 1.44 9.16
N GLY A 7 -0.63 2.05 8.99
CA GLY A 7 -1.69 1.47 8.18
C GLY A 7 -2.49 0.37 8.88
N ALA A 8 -2.46 0.29 10.20
CA ALA A 8 -3.08 -0.73 11.06
C ALA A 8 -4.58 -0.95 10.81
N THR A 9 -5.29 0.02 10.27
CA THR A 9 -6.73 -0.08 9.93
C THR A 9 -7.01 -0.58 8.52
N GLY A 10 -5.95 -0.77 7.70
CA GLY A 10 -6.03 -1.36 6.36
C GLY A 10 -6.14 -2.89 6.40
N GLY A 11 -6.38 -3.54 5.25
CA GLY A 11 -6.51 -5.01 5.22
C GLY A 11 -5.22 -5.74 5.64
N THR A 12 -4.08 -5.40 5.04
CA THR A 12 -2.78 -5.98 5.44
C THR A 12 -2.38 -5.54 6.85
N GLY A 13 -2.60 -4.25 7.20
CA GLY A 13 -2.26 -3.74 8.52
C GLY A 13 -3.04 -4.41 9.66
N ARG A 14 -4.31 -4.75 9.47
CA ARG A 14 -5.08 -5.54 10.44
C ARG A 14 -4.49 -6.93 10.64
N ALA A 15 -4.20 -7.63 9.54
CA ALA A 15 -3.57 -8.94 9.60
C ALA A 15 -2.19 -8.88 10.27
N LEU A 16 -1.41 -7.80 10.06
CA LEU A 16 -0.14 -7.58 10.76
C LEU A 16 -0.34 -7.43 12.27
N VAL A 17 -1.31 -6.60 12.69
CA VAL A 17 -1.61 -6.40 14.12
C VAL A 17 -2.03 -7.72 14.78
N GLU A 18 -2.99 -8.45 14.17
CA GLU A 18 -3.48 -9.72 14.68
C GLU A 18 -2.36 -10.75 14.81
N GLN A 19 -1.62 -11.00 13.74
CA GLN A 19 -0.56 -12.02 13.73
C GLN A 19 0.64 -11.63 14.61
N ALA A 20 0.99 -10.34 14.72
CA ALA A 20 2.04 -9.89 15.62
C ALA A 20 1.66 -10.12 17.09
N LEU A 21 0.41 -9.90 17.45
CA LEU A 21 -0.11 -10.19 18.79
C LEU A 21 -0.13 -11.70 19.09
N GLU A 22 -0.54 -12.54 18.11
CA GLU A 22 -0.47 -14.01 18.18
C GLU A 22 0.96 -14.51 18.45
N GLN A 23 1.96 -13.83 17.87
CA GLN A 23 3.38 -14.13 18.06
C GLN A 23 3.97 -13.56 19.36
N GLY A 24 3.15 -12.93 20.22
CA GLY A 24 3.58 -12.38 21.51
C GLY A 24 4.33 -11.04 21.42
N HIS A 25 4.26 -10.34 20.30
CA HIS A 25 4.82 -8.99 20.20
C HIS A 25 3.99 -7.96 20.96
N VAL A 26 4.63 -6.89 21.43
CA VAL A 26 3.94 -5.69 21.90
C VAL A 26 3.74 -4.79 20.67
N VAL A 27 2.48 -4.58 20.28
CA VAL A 27 2.13 -3.88 19.05
C VAL A 27 1.65 -2.46 19.36
N THR A 28 2.22 -1.49 18.67
CA THR A 28 1.69 -0.12 18.61
C THR A 28 1.03 0.09 17.26
N ALA A 29 -0.30 0.21 17.22
CA ALA A 29 -1.06 0.47 16.01
C ALA A 29 -1.20 1.98 15.79
N PHE A 30 -0.57 2.52 14.74
CA PHE A 30 -0.70 3.94 14.38
C PHE A 30 -1.94 4.16 13.51
N ALA A 31 -2.86 5.01 13.98
CA ALA A 31 -4.12 5.24 13.28
C ALA A 31 -4.63 6.68 13.45
N ARG A 32 -5.27 7.23 12.40
CA ARG A 32 -5.96 8.52 12.47
C ARG A 32 -7.23 8.46 13.33
N ASP A 33 -7.87 7.31 13.33
CA ASP A 33 -9.10 7.03 14.08
C ASP A 33 -8.89 5.77 14.92
N PRO A 34 -8.63 5.91 16.23
CA PRO A 34 -8.39 4.80 17.14
C PRO A 34 -9.54 3.80 17.21
N ALA A 35 -10.79 4.24 17.05
CA ALA A 35 -11.97 3.38 17.11
C ALA A 35 -12.02 2.30 16.01
N LYS A 36 -11.21 2.45 14.95
CA LYS A 36 -11.10 1.48 13.85
C LYS A 36 -10.05 0.40 14.08
N VAL A 37 -9.26 0.51 15.14
CA VAL A 37 -8.24 -0.48 15.49
C VAL A 37 -8.90 -1.63 16.26
N ARG A 38 -8.65 -2.83 15.83
CA ARG A 38 -9.16 -4.08 16.45
C ARG A 38 -8.10 -5.18 16.31
N PRO A 39 -8.09 -6.21 17.17
CA PRO A 39 -8.90 -6.45 18.37
C PRO A 39 -8.41 -5.64 19.59
N ALA A 40 -9.16 -5.66 20.69
CA ALA A 40 -8.64 -5.25 22.00
C ALA A 40 -7.74 -6.36 22.55
N HIS A 41 -6.50 -6.01 22.94
CA HIS A 41 -5.53 -6.97 23.46
C HIS A 41 -4.57 -6.27 24.45
N GLN A 42 -4.13 -6.98 25.50
CA GLN A 42 -3.24 -6.40 26.53
C GLN A 42 -1.92 -5.87 25.98
N ASN A 43 -1.38 -6.51 24.93
CA ASN A 43 -0.15 -6.13 24.25
C ASN A 43 -0.38 -5.16 23.07
N LEU A 44 -1.59 -4.64 22.89
CA LEU A 44 -1.91 -3.67 21.85
C LEU A 44 -2.03 -2.27 22.43
N LYS A 45 -1.22 -1.37 21.92
CA LYS A 45 -1.33 0.08 22.15
C LYS A 45 -1.81 0.76 20.87
N VAL A 46 -2.61 1.81 21.02
CA VAL A 46 -3.05 2.61 19.86
C VAL A 46 -2.43 3.99 19.97
N ALA A 47 -1.62 4.35 18.98
CA ALA A 47 -1.09 5.70 18.81
C ALA A 47 -1.97 6.46 17.81
N GLN A 48 -2.65 7.49 18.28
CA GLN A 48 -3.42 8.37 17.40
C GLN A 48 -2.49 9.36 16.72
N GLY A 49 -2.59 9.49 15.40
CA GLY A 49 -1.80 10.46 14.66
C GLY A 49 -2.06 10.44 13.16
N ASN A 50 -1.38 11.35 12.47
CA ASN A 50 -1.40 11.44 11.02
C ASN A 50 0.05 11.29 10.50
N MET A 51 0.28 10.39 9.56
CA MET A 51 1.61 10.15 8.99
C MET A 51 2.23 11.39 8.31
N LEU A 52 1.42 12.42 7.98
CA LEU A 52 1.89 13.70 7.44
C LEU A 52 2.31 14.70 8.53
N ASP A 53 1.98 14.42 9.78
CA ASP A 53 2.40 15.17 10.95
C ASP A 53 3.61 14.48 11.58
N TYR A 54 4.77 15.14 11.50
CA TYR A 54 6.03 14.57 11.96
C TYR A 54 6.03 14.28 13.46
N ASP A 55 5.49 15.18 14.28
CA ASP A 55 5.53 15.06 15.74
C ASP A 55 4.75 13.83 16.21
N SER A 56 3.58 13.57 15.60
CA SER A 56 2.79 12.38 15.91
C SER A 56 3.48 11.08 15.46
N VAL A 57 4.21 11.11 14.34
CA VAL A 57 5.00 9.98 13.85
C VAL A 57 6.20 9.74 14.76
N GLU A 58 6.92 10.79 15.13
CA GLU A 58 8.09 10.71 16.02
C GLU A 58 7.73 10.12 17.37
N ALA A 59 6.68 10.63 18.01
CA ALA A 59 6.20 10.11 19.29
C ALA A 59 5.83 8.62 19.23
N ALA A 60 5.29 8.16 18.10
CA ALA A 60 4.94 6.76 17.92
C ALA A 60 6.16 5.84 17.68
N VAL A 61 7.20 6.35 17.01
CA VAL A 61 8.44 5.61 16.70
C VAL A 61 9.33 5.44 17.92
N GLN A 62 9.31 6.41 18.83
CA GLN A 62 10.16 6.39 20.02
C GLN A 62 9.99 5.12 20.85
N GLY A 63 11.09 4.42 21.13
CA GLY A 63 11.12 3.22 21.96
C GLY A 63 10.57 1.95 21.32
N GLN A 64 10.41 1.95 19.98
CA GLN A 64 10.08 0.75 19.20
C GLN A 64 11.34 0.00 18.78
N ASP A 65 11.22 -1.32 18.58
CA ASP A 65 12.30 -2.16 18.05
C ASP A 65 12.29 -2.21 16.52
N ALA A 66 11.11 -2.15 15.92
CA ALA A 66 10.92 -2.23 14.47
C ALA A 66 9.65 -1.51 14.01
N VAL A 67 9.62 -1.14 12.73
CA VAL A 67 8.48 -0.52 12.07
C VAL A 67 8.00 -1.36 10.90
N LEU A 68 6.70 -1.66 10.87
CA LEU A 68 6.00 -2.28 9.76
C LEU A 68 5.09 -1.23 9.11
N SER A 69 5.25 -0.99 7.81
CA SER A 69 4.46 -0.03 7.05
C SER A 69 3.59 -0.74 6.01
N ALA A 70 2.29 -0.85 6.28
CA ALA A 70 1.28 -1.33 5.35
C ALA A 70 0.40 -0.16 4.84
N LEU A 71 1.04 0.96 4.52
CA LEU A 71 0.38 2.15 4.01
C LEU A 71 -0.02 1.96 2.55
N GLY A 72 -1.30 2.11 2.26
CA GLY A 72 -1.85 2.08 0.92
C GLY A 72 -2.79 3.26 0.67
N ILE A 73 -2.84 3.71 -0.57
CA ILE A 73 -3.87 4.65 -1.02
C ILE A 73 -5.03 3.81 -1.54
N ARG A 74 -6.22 3.98 -0.96
CA ARG A 74 -7.44 3.47 -1.57
C ARG A 74 -7.76 4.39 -2.76
N PRO A 75 -7.86 3.86 -3.99
CA PRO A 75 -8.40 4.67 -5.07
C PRO A 75 -9.79 5.13 -4.63
N PRO A 76 -10.14 6.41 -4.82
CA PRO A 76 -11.45 6.90 -4.42
C PRO A 76 -12.51 6.05 -5.12
N VAL A 77 -13.43 5.48 -4.35
CA VAL A 77 -14.52 4.60 -4.84
C VAL A 77 -15.31 5.28 -5.96
N GLY A 78 -15.39 6.61 -5.92
CA GLY A 78 -15.95 7.44 -7.00
C GLY A 78 -15.32 7.24 -8.37
N ILE A 79 -14.05 6.79 -8.47
CA ILE A 79 -13.44 6.50 -9.77
C ILE A 79 -14.13 5.32 -10.45
N PHE A 80 -14.41 4.24 -9.73
CA PHE A 80 -15.11 3.08 -10.31
C PHE A 80 -16.57 3.42 -10.68
N VAL A 81 -17.24 4.24 -9.86
CA VAL A 81 -18.57 4.75 -10.14
C VAL A 81 -18.53 5.67 -11.36
N LEU A 82 -17.56 6.57 -11.46
CA LEU A 82 -17.40 7.46 -12.61
C LEU A 82 -17.05 6.70 -13.90
N ILE A 83 -16.24 5.64 -13.81
CA ILE A 83 -15.94 4.77 -14.96
C ILE A 83 -17.20 4.04 -15.43
N ALA A 84 -17.95 3.44 -14.50
CA ALA A 84 -19.19 2.76 -14.81
C ALA A 84 -20.22 3.74 -15.44
N PHE A 85 -20.30 4.96 -14.90
CA PHE A 85 -21.16 6.02 -15.42
C PHE A 85 -20.69 6.53 -16.79
N ALA A 86 -19.37 6.70 -16.99
CA ALA A 86 -18.80 7.07 -18.28
C ALA A 86 -19.02 5.99 -19.35
N CYS A 87 -18.86 4.71 -18.99
CA CYS A 87 -19.19 3.58 -19.87
C CYS A 87 -20.68 3.52 -20.22
N GLN A 88 -21.57 3.79 -19.24
CA GLN A 88 -23.01 3.85 -19.51
C GLN A 88 -23.40 5.05 -20.38
N ILE A 89 -22.78 6.21 -20.19
CA ILE A 89 -23.00 7.39 -21.05
C ILE A 89 -22.48 7.13 -22.46
N LEU A 90 -21.30 6.51 -22.61
CA LEU A 90 -20.75 6.17 -23.91
C LEU A 90 -21.62 5.15 -24.63
N ALA A 91 -22.08 4.10 -23.93
CA ALA A 91 -23.02 3.11 -24.50
C ALA A 91 -24.35 3.75 -24.93
N ARG A 92 -24.90 4.67 -24.12
CA ARG A 92 -26.11 5.41 -24.49
C ARG A 92 -25.88 6.42 -25.63
N ALA A 93 -24.69 7.05 -25.70
CA ALA A 93 -24.33 7.94 -26.80
C ALA A 93 -24.16 7.20 -28.13
N MET A 94 -23.67 5.94 -28.10
CA MET A 94 -23.60 5.07 -29.28
C MET A 94 -24.97 4.54 -29.71
N ALA A 95 -25.94 4.44 -28.79
CA ALA A 95 -27.30 3.96 -29.09
C ALA A 95 -28.28 5.06 -29.54
N LEU A 96 -27.96 6.34 -29.31
CA LEU A 96 -28.84 7.49 -29.61
C LEU A 96 -28.13 8.45 -30.60
N HIS A 97 -28.32 8.23 -31.88
CA HIS A 97 -27.90 9.14 -32.95
C HIS A 97 -28.82 10.38 -32.97
N GLY A 98 -28.45 11.46 -32.26
CA GLY A 98 -29.12 12.74 -32.33
C GLY A 98 -28.26 13.90 -31.83
N PRO A 99 -28.22 15.06 -32.56
CA PRO A 99 -27.23 16.13 -32.32
C PRO A 99 -27.57 17.09 -31.15
N ALA A 100 -28.70 16.97 -30.46
CA ALA A 100 -29.21 17.99 -29.51
C ALA A 100 -28.71 17.87 -28.06
N GLY A 101 -27.81 16.94 -27.73
CA GLY A 101 -27.39 16.69 -26.33
C GLY A 101 -25.90 16.92 -26.01
N TRP A 102 -25.15 17.57 -26.87
CA TRP A 102 -23.67 17.63 -26.82
C TRP A 102 -23.05 18.38 -25.61
N PRO A 103 -23.49 19.57 -25.14
CA PRO A 103 -22.73 20.38 -24.17
C PRO A 103 -22.71 19.84 -22.74
N ILE A 104 -23.77 19.15 -22.28
CA ILE A 104 -23.87 18.67 -20.89
C ILE A 104 -23.07 17.38 -20.64
N ARG A 105 -22.68 16.68 -21.70
CA ARG A 105 -22.04 15.35 -21.66
C ARG A 105 -20.53 15.37 -21.51
N ILE A 106 -19.86 16.51 -21.75
CA ILE A 106 -18.38 16.62 -21.75
C ILE A 106 -17.83 17.03 -20.37
N GLY A 107 -18.58 17.81 -19.59
CA GLY A 107 -18.10 18.34 -18.30
C GLY A 107 -17.80 17.28 -17.24
N GLY A 108 -18.63 16.26 -17.13
CA GLY A 108 -18.43 15.16 -16.17
C GLY A 108 -17.18 14.33 -16.45
N PRO A 109 -16.96 13.82 -17.66
CA PRO A 109 -15.75 13.11 -18.05
C PRO A 109 -14.48 13.94 -17.93
N LEU A 110 -14.53 15.24 -18.25
CA LEU A 110 -13.39 16.15 -18.15
C LEU A 110 -13.00 16.40 -16.68
N LEU A 111 -13.96 16.59 -15.79
CA LEU A 111 -13.71 16.72 -14.34
C LEU A 111 -13.14 15.43 -13.75
N ALA A 112 -13.65 14.27 -14.16
CA ALA A 112 -13.12 12.96 -13.76
C ALA A 112 -11.67 12.78 -14.23
N LEU A 113 -11.36 13.22 -15.45
CA LEU A 113 -10.00 13.19 -16.00
C LEU A 113 -9.04 14.07 -15.19
N LEU A 114 -9.46 15.29 -14.80
CA LEU A 114 -8.65 16.18 -13.97
C LEU A 114 -8.34 15.60 -12.59
N ILE A 115 -9.30 14.87 -11.98
CA ILE A 115 -9.10 14.19 -10.69
C ILE A 115 -8.09 13.05 -10.83
N LEU A 116 -8.09 12.31 -11.95
CA LEU A 116 -7.16 11.22 -12.23
C LEU A 116 -5.71 11.70 -12.40
N PHE A 117 -5.51 12.94 -12.87
CA PHE A 117 -4.17 13.53 -13.06
C PHE A 117 -3.61 14.22 -11.81
N ARG A 118 -4.38 14.34 -10.72
CA ARG A 118 -3.91 14.97 -9.50
C ARG A 118 -2.80 14.13 -8.85
N ARG A 119 -1.59 14.68 -8.77
CA ARG A 119 -0.46 14.00 -8.11
C ARG A 119 -0.78 13.78 -6.63
N ASN A 120 -0.68 12.54 -6.18
CA ASN A 120 -0.77 12.19 -4.77
C ASN A 120 0.66 11.95 -4.25
N THR A 121 1.05 12.66 -3.20
CA THR A 121 2.37 12.55 -2.56
C THR A 121 2.26 12.12 -1.09
N THR A 122 1.13 11.52 -0.73
CA THR A 122 0.83 11.21 0.67
C THR A 122 1.73 10.08 1.20
N LEU A 123 1.97 9.03 0.40
CA LEU A 123 2.83 7.92 0.83
C LEU A 123 4.28 8.34 0.95
N SER A 124 4.82 9.05 -0.04
CA SER A 124 6.21 9.50 -0.03
C SER A 124 6.49 10.47 1.10
N LYS A 125 5.60 11.45 1.34
CA LYS A 125 5.73 12.38 2.48
C LYS A 125 5.65 11.67 3.83
N GLY A 126 4.66 10.79 4.02
CA GLY A 126 4.53 10.03 5.25
C GLY A 126 5.72 9.11 5.49
N THR A 127 6.22 8.46 4.44
CA THR A 127 7.42 7.60 4.55
C THR A 127 8.68 8.42 4.89
N LYS A 128 8.81 9.64 4.37
CA LYS A 128 9.90 10.54 4.75
C LYS A 128 9.88 10.83 6.26
N ASN A 129 8.72 11.15 6.81
CA ASN A 129 8.55 11.38 8.26
C ASN A 129 8.90 10.12 9.07
N ILE A 130 8.45 8.94 8.62
CA ILE A 130 8.75 7.67 9.29
C ILE A 130 10.26 7.39 9.30
N VAL A 131 10.93 7.48 8.14
CA VAL A 131 12.38 7.27 8.03
C VAL A 131 13.15 8.24 8.91
N GLN A 132 12.82 9.53 8.84
CA GLN A 132 13.47 10.56 9.65
C GLN A 132 13.31 10.31 11.16
N ALA A 133 12.12 9.93 11.62
CA ALA A 133 11.86 9.59 13.02
C ALA A 133 12.63 8.33 13.43
N MET A 134 12.68 7.30 12.58
CA MET A 134 13.43 6.07 12.85
C MET A 134 14.92 6.35 12.99
N GLU A 135 15.51 7.11 12.07
CA GLU A 135 16.93 7.51 12.11
C GLU A 135 17.24 8.31 13.37
N ARG A 136 16.37 9.26 13.76
CA ARG A 136 16.53 10.09 14.96
C ARG A 136 16.52 9.28 16.26
N HIS A 137 15.66 8.26 16.33
CA HIS A 137 15.49 7.43 17.54
C HIS A 137 16.28 6.11 17.51
N GLY A 138 17.11 5.88 16.48
CA GLY A 138 17.94 4.68 16.36
C GLY A 138 17.15 3.40 16.09
N VAL A 139 15.89 3.50 15.63
CA VAL A 139 15.07 2.35 15.21
C VAL A 139 15.50 1.92 13.81
N GLN A 140 16.12 0.75 13.69
CA GLN A 140 16.80 0.38 12.45
C GLN A 140 15.94 -0.45 11.49
N ARG A 141 15.11 -1.39 11.99
CA ARG A 141 14.38 -2.36 11.16
C ARG A 141 13.10 -1.77 10.58
N LEU A 142 13.04 -1.66 9.25
CA LEU A 142 11.86 -1.20 8.50
C LEU A 142 11.41 -2.26 7.50
N VAL A 143 10.16 -2.73 7.61
CA VAL A 143 9.53 -3.57 6.57
C VAL A 143 8.36 -2.80 5.96
N CYS A 144 8.42 -2.52 4.67
CA CYS A 144 7.45 -1.68 3.97
C CYS A 144 6.72 -2.44 2.86
N GLU A 145 5.39 -2.43 2.88
CA GLU A 145 4.56 -2.94 1.79
C GLU A 145 4.50 -1.92 0.65
N SER A 146 5.03 -2.31 -0.51
CA SER A 146 4.91 -1.58 -1.77
C SER A 146 3.89 -2.28 -2.70
N SER A 147 4.24 -2.48 -3.94
CA SER A 147 3.44 -3.24 -4.91
C SER A 147 4.35 -3.78 -6.02
N LEU A 148 4.05 -4.96 -6.52
CA LEU A 148 4.64 -5.40 -7.77
C LEU A 148 4.27 -4.39 -8.88
N GLY A 149 5.15 -4.21 -9.86
CA GLY A 149 4.99 -3.21 -10.93
C GLY A 149 5.58 -1.84 -10.61
N VAL A 150 6.11 -1.61 -9.40
CA VAL A 150 6.85 -0.40 -9.04
C VAL A 150 8.33 -0.55 -9.43
N GLY A 151 8.94 0.52 -9.92
CA GLY A 151 10.37 0.57 -10.23
C GLY A 151 10.79 -0.48 -11.27
N ASP A 152 11.75 -1.30 -10.91
CA ASP A 152 12.36 -2.37 -11.73
C ASP A 152 11.44 -3.58 -11.95
N SER A 153 10.32 -3.68 -11.24
CA SER A 153 9.31 -4.72 -11.47
C SER A 153 8.19 -4.32 -12.44
N ARG A 154 8.35 -3.23 -13.20
CA ARG A 154 7.40 -2.83 -14.25
C ARG A 154 7.20 -3.95 -15.27
N GLY A 155 5.95 -4.11 -15.73
CA GLY A 155 5.61 -5.13 -16.71
C GLY A 155 5.23 -6.49 -16.13
N ARG A 156 5.40 -6.74 -14.83
CA ARG A 156 5.19 -8.06 -14.21
C ARG A 156 3.79 -8.29 -13.61
N LEU A 157 2.84 -7.36 -13.81
CA LEU A 157 1.48 -7.44 -13.28
C LEU A 157 0.45 -8.10 -14.21
N GLY A 158 0.86 -8.60 -15.38
CA GLY A 158 -0.02 -9.09 -16.42
C GLY A 158 -0.42 -8.00 -17.42
N VAL A 159 -0.75 -8.41 -18.66
CA VAL A 159 -1.00 -7.51 -19.81
C VAL A 159 -2.08 -6.48 -19.49
N PHE A 160 -3.21 -6.91 -18.96
CA PHE A 160 -4.33 -6.02 -18.66
C PHE A 160 -3.96 -4.91 -17.66
N HIS A 161 -3.23 -5.25 -16.59
CA HIS A 161 -2.76 -4.26 -15.62
C HIS A 161 -1.74 -3.30 -16.22
N ASN A 162 -0.80 -3.82 -17.02
CA ASN A 162 0.27 -3.03 -17.58
C ASN A 162 -0.20 -2.05 -18.68
N LEU A 163 -1.14 -2.47 -19.52
CA LEU A 163 -1.61 -1.67 -20.68
C LEU A 163 -2.80 -0.77 -20.34
N PHE A 164 -3.66 -1.15 -19.39
CA PHE A 164 -4.91 -0.44 -19.12
C PHE A 164 -4.98 0.13 -17.72
N LEU A 165 -4.82 -0.68 -16.67
CA LEU A 165 -5.03 -0.21 -15.29
C LEU A 165 -3.93 0.74 -14.80
N LEU A 166 -2.67 0.41 -15.07
CA LEU A 166 -1.53 1.24 -14.64
C LEU A 166 -1.54 2.62 -15.29
N PRO A 167 -1.56 2.75 -16.64
CA PRO A 167 -1.46 4.07 -17.27
C PRO A 167 -2.69 4.94 -17.04
N LEU A 168 -3.89 4.34 -16.95
CA LEU A 168 -5.14 5.10 -16.85
C LEU A 168 -5.52 5.45 -15.41
N PHE A 169 -5.31 4.54 -14.43
CA PHE A 169 -5.89 4.70 -13.10
C PHE A 169 -4.87 4.68 -11.95
N LEU A 170 -3.76 3.97 -12.10
CA LEU A 170 -2.81 3.74 -11.03
C LEU A 170 -1.51 4.51 -11.19
N ARG A 171 -1.32 5.24 -12.29
CA ARG A 171 -0.09 5.97 -12.62
C ARG A 171 0.43 6.82 -11.45
N ASN A 172 -0.45 7.65 -10.86
CA ASN A 172 -0.06 8.56 -9.79
C ASN A 172 0.23 7.83 -8.47
N VAL A 173 -0.51 6.75 -8.18
CA VAL A 173 -0.26 5.90 -7.00
C VAL A 173 1.06 5.17 -7.12
N PHE A 174 1.37 4.62 -8.30
CA PHE A 174 2.63 3.92 -8.56
C PHE A 174 3.81 4.88 -8.62
N ALA A 175 3.62 6.10 -9.12
CA ALA A 175 4.64 7.15 -9.07
C ALA A 175 4.99 7.53 -7.62
N ASP A 176 4.00 7.72 -6.75
CA ASP A 176 4.22 8.02 -5.32
C ASP A 176 4.89 6.84 -4.59
N LYS A 177 4.48 5.59 -4.88
CA LYS A 177 5.16 4.39 -4.38
C LYS A 177 6.61 4.27 -4.86
N ALA A 178 6.91 4.67 -6.09
CA ALA A 178 8.29 4.67 -6.58
C ALA A 178 9.16 5.68 -5.80
N VAL A 179 8.64 6.87 -5.50
CA VAL A 179 9.31 7.85 -4.63
C VAL A 179 9.42 7.32 -3.20
N GLN A 180 8.39 6.66 -2.66
CA GLN A 180 8.44 5.99 -1.36
C GLN A 180 9.60 4.99 -1.28
N GLU A 181 9.75 4.10 -2.28
CA GLU A 181 10.85 3.14 -2.32
C GLU A 181 12.22 3.81 -2.42
N GLN A 182 12.34 4.91 -3.20
CA GLN A 182 13.58 5.68 -3.30
C GLN A 182 14.00 6.28 -1.95
N ILE A 183 13.05 6.84 -1.19
CA ILE A 183 13.32 7.38 0.15
C ILE A 183 13.84 6.27 1.08
N ILE A 184 13.20 5.10 1.09
CA ILE A 184 13.61 3.97 1.92
C ILE A 184 15.00 3.46 1.50
N ARG A 185 15.26 3.32 0.21
CA ARG A 185 16.55 2.84 -0.32
C ARG A 185 17.70 3.79 -0.02
N ALA A 186 17.42 5.11 0.01
CA ALA A 186 18.41 6.14 0.31
C ALA A 186 18.70 6.29 1.82
N SER A 187 17.88 5.69 2.70
CA SER A 187 18.06 5.75 4.16
C SER A 187 19.17 4.82 4.65
N GLY A 188 19.70 5.12 5.83
CA GLY A 188 20.64 4.26 6.56
C GLY A 188 20.01 3.03 7.21
N LEU A 189 18.69 2.82 7.07
CA LEU A 189 17.95 1.79 7.76
C LEU A 189 18.24 0.37 7.23
N VAL A 190 17.95 -0.60 8.06
CA VAL A 190 17.90 -2.03 7.70
C VAL A 190 16.49 -2.32 7.20
N TRP A 191 16.29 -2.21 5.89
CA TRP A 191 14.97 -2.26 5.30
C TRP A 191 14.70 -3.49 4.43
N VAL A 192 13.41 -3.86 4.33
CA VAL A 192 12.86 -4.79 3.34
C VAL A 192 11.64 -4.13 2.70
N ILE A 193 11.60 -4.05 1.37
CA ILE A 193 10.44 -3.54 0.61
C ILE A 193 9.71 -4.72 -0.02
N VAL A 194 8.55 -5.03 0.51
CA VAL A 194 7.73 -6.17 0.06
C VAL A 194 6.82 -5.73 -1.07
N ARG A 195 6.86 -6.43 -2.20
CA ARG A 195 6.09 -6.13 -3.40
C ARG A 195 5.06 -7.23 -3.70
N PRO A 196 3.90 -7.23 -3.05
CA PRO A 196 2.86 -8.20 -3.34
C PRO A 196 2.26 -7.99 -4.74
N THR A 197 1.78 -9.09 -5.33
CA THR A 197 0.90 -9.09 -6.50
C THR A 197 -0.51 -8.62 -6.13
N ALA A 198 -1.54 -8.92 -6.92
CA ALA A 198 -2.91 -8.50 -6.62
C ALA A 198 -3.39 -9.04 -5.26
N LEU A 199 -3.77 -8.12 -4.37
CA LEU A 199 -4.15 -8.44 -3.00
C LEU A 199 -5.58 -8.97 -2.88
N THR A 200 -5.76 -10.06 -2.17
CA THR A 200 -7.07 -10.65 -1.83
C THR A 200 -7.31 -10.65 -0.32
N ASN A 201 -8.57 -10.89 0.09
CA ASN A 201 -8.95 -11.01 1.50
C ASN A 201 -9.05 -12.49 1.96
N GLY A 202 -8.33 -13.40 1.30
CA GLY A 202 -8.29 -14.80 1.69
C GLY A 202 -7.58 -15.05 3.03
N PRO A 203 -7.74 -16.25 3.60
CA PRO A 203 -7.06 -16.66 4.84
C PRO A 203 -5.54 -16.74 4.64
N ARG A 204 -4.82 -16.80 5.76
CA ARG A 204 -3.39 -17.13 5.78
C ARG A 204 -3.22 -18.60 5.36
N LYS A 205 -2.46 -18.84 4.31
CA LYS A 205 -2.11 -20.19 3.84
C LYS A 205 -0.70 -20.61 4.31
N GLY A 206 0.19 -19.65 4.55
CA GLY A 206 1.57 -19.89 4.93
C GLY A 206 2.46 -20.42 3.79
N VAL A 207 1.90 -20.69 2.63
CA VAL A 207 2.61 -21.20 1.44
C VAL A 207 2.48 -20.19 0.31
N TYR A 208 3.58 -19.54 -0.02
CA TYR A 208 3.70 -18.54 -1.07
C TYR A 208 5.13 -18.49 -1.61
N ARG A 209 5.30 -17.91 -2.78
CA ARG A 209 6.60 -17.67 -3.40
C ARG A 209 7.06 -16.26 -3.08
N ALA A 210 8.37 -16.12 -2.78
CA ALA A 210 9.03 -14.84 -2.57
C ALA A 210 10.32 -14.78 -3.40
N GLY A 211 10.59 -13.67 -4.07
CA GLY A 211 11.81 -13.52 -4.86
C GLY A 211 11.77 -12.34 -5.81
N ALA A 212 12.88 -12.14 -6.53
CA ALA A 212 13.02 -11.05 -7.50
C ALA A 212 12.29 -11.34 -8.83
N ASP A 213 12.01 -12.59 -9.13
CA ASP A 213 11.44 -13.11 -10.38
C ASP A 213 9.91 -13.29 -10.33
N ILE A 214 9.28 -12.86 -9.24
CA ILE A 214 7.84 -12.96 -9.08
C ILE A 214 7.09 -12.06 -10.05
N GLY A 215 5.95 -12.57 -10.51
CA GLY A 215 5.07 -11.91 -11.48
C GLY A 215 5.16 -12.53 -12.87
N HIS A 216 4.21 -12.19 -13.72
CA HIS A 216 4.16 -12.70 -15.09
C HIS A 216 3.63 -11.61 -16.02
N TRP A 217 4.14 -11.59 -17.27
CA TRP A 217 3.68 -10.62 -18.24
C TRP A 217 2.21 -10.83 -18.66
N PHE A 218 1.80 -12.09 -18.87
CA PHE A 218 0.47 -12.40 -19.39
C PHE A 218 -0.59 -12.60 -18.30
N PHE A 219 -0.26 -13.30 -17.22
CA PHE A 219 -1.24 -13.73 -16.24
C PHE A 219 -1.15 -12.91 -14.95
N PRO A 220 -2.29 -12.37 -14.45
CA PRO A 220 -2.31 -11.75 -13.15
C PRO A 220 -2.14 -12.82 -12.07
N THR A 221 -1.21 -12.60 -11.16
CA THR A 221 -1.02 -13.42 -9.97
C THR A 221 -1.57 -12.69 -8.75
N LYS A 222 -1.89 -13.43 -7.70
CA LYS A 222 -2.54 -12.90 -6.50
C LYS A 222 -1.94 -13.48 -5.23
N ILE A 223 -2.15 -12.77 -4.10
CA ILE A 223 -1.77 -13.23 -2.77
C ILE A 223 -2.76 -12.68 -1.73
N SER A 224 -2.97 -13.39 -0.62
CA SER A 224 -3.79 -12.87 0.47
C SER A 224 -3.04 -11.80 1.29
N ARG A 225 -3.78 -10.82 1.82
CA ARG A 225 -3.21 -9.83 2.74
C ARG A 225 -2.67 -10.50 4.01
N SER A 226 -3.27 -11.60 4.42
CA SER A 226 -2.83 -12.38 5.57
C SER A 226 -1.48 -13.06 5.33
N ASP A 227 -1.20 -13.55 4.10
CA ASP A 227 0.12 -14.11 3.76
C ASP A 227 1.18 -13.02 3.54
N VAL A 228 0.78 -11.83 3.04
CA VAL A 228 1.69 -10.68 3.01
C VAL A 228 2.09 -10.27 4.43
N ALA A 229 1.15 -10.24 5.36
CA ALA A 229 1.42 -9.95 6.78
C ALA A 229 2.35 -11.01 7.40
N ASP A 230 2.11 -12.29 7.15
CA ASP A 230 2.97 -13.39 7.60
C ASP A 230 4.41 -13.24 7.10
N PHE A 231 4.58 -12.93 5.80
CA PHE A 231 5.90 -12.67 5.23
C PHE A 231 6.57 -11.45 5.86
N MET A 232 5.84 -10.33 6.01
CA MET A 232 6.39 -9.10 6.60
C MET A 232 6.85 -9.31 8.05
N LEU A 233 6.12 -10.09 8.85
CA LEU A 233 6.49 -10.41 10.22
C LEU A 233 7.75 -11.28 10.29
N LYS A 234 7.91 -12.25 9.39
CA LYS A 234 9.14 -13.05 9.29
C LYS A 234 10.37 -12.17 9.04
N GLN A 235 10.21 -11.05 8.30
CA GLN A 235 11.29 -10.12 8.03
C GLN A 235 11.73 -9.29 9.25
N LEU A 236 11.10 -9.45 10.41
CA LEU A 236 11.58 -8.84 11.65
C LEU A 236 12.90 -9.47 12.14
N THR A 237 13.09 -10.76 11.86
CA THR A 237 14.24 -11.58 12.31
C THR A 237 14.98 -12.29 11.19
N ASP A 238 14.37 -12.44 10.01
CA ASP A 238 14.98 -13.06 8.83
C ASP A 238 15.75 -12.02 8.00
N ASP A 239 17.04 -12.25 7.79
CA ASP A 239 17.95 -11.35 7.09
C ASP A 239 18.10 -11.68 5.59
N THR A 240 17.42 -12.71 5.09
CA THR A 240 17.51 -13.18 3.69
C THR A 240 17.22 -12.07 2.68
N TYR A 241 16.29 -11.18 3.01
CA TYR A 241 15.83 -10.09 2.13
C TYR A 241 16.26 -8.69 2.59
N LEU A 242 17.29 -8.57 3.42
CA LEU A 242 17.82 -7.27 3.81
C LEU A 242 18.25 -6.45 2.59
N ARG A 243 17.79 -5.20 2.55
CA ARG A 243 18.02 -4.24 1.44
C ARG A 243 17.61 -4.79 0.07
N LYS A 244 16.58 -5.68 0.05
CA LYS A 244 16.00 -6.25 -1.17
C LYS A 244 14.52 -5.90 -1.29
N THR A 245 14.00 -6.14 -2.49
CA THR A 245 12.61 -5.85 -2.85
C THR A 245 11.91 -7.12 -3.36
N PRO A 246 11.69 -8.15 -2.50
CA PRO A 246 11.05 -9.39 -2.93
C PRO A 246 9.62 -9.14 -3.41
N GLY A 247 9.28 -9.72 -4.57
CA GLY A 247 7.92 -9.92 -4.99
C GLY A 247 7.27 -11.05 -4.20
N LEU A 248 5.95 -11.01 -4.00
CA LEU A 248 5.18 -12.08 -3.35
C LEU A 248 4.00 -12.51 -4.20
N SER A 249 3.80 -13.82 -4.35
CA SER A 249 2.67 -14.43 -5.07
C SER A 249 2.41 -15.87 -4.59
N TYR A 250 1.23 -16.38 -4.91
CA TYR A 250 1.01 -17.82 -4.93
C TYR A 250 1.62 -18.45 -6.16
#